data_6689843cdc54ec11de4744a8145374ce
#
_entry.id   6689843cdc54ec11de4744a8145374ce
#
_cell.length_a   1.000
_cell.length_b   1.000
_cell.length_c   1.000
_cell.angle_alpha   90.00
_cell.angle_beta   90.00
_cell.angle_gamma   90.00
#
_symmetry.space_group_name_H-M   'P 1'
#
loop_
_entity.id
_entity.type
_entity.pdbx_description
1 polymer ?
#
loop_
_entity_poly.entity_id
_entity_poly.type
_entity_poly.pdbx_seq_one_letter_code
_entity_poly.pdbx_strand_id
1 'polypeptide(L)'
;MPIHTSVTLNTGAKMPTVGLGTWKSAPGDVGHAVEFALKEAGYRHIDTAYAYRNETEVGQGIKASGVPRSEIFLTTKLPNTHHGAVQAALDESLSNLGTEYLDLWLMHWPAPMKDGKADKSLDWLDAWKQMEKIYETQRDKVKAIGVSNFSVEFLQRLLNEGKITPAVNQIELHPQVLTDLLMTTAKLTNPVTGSDNSPLLTDPTVTKVAEAHGVHPARILVSIWANTSGVAVLPKSIKPARIAENNKVIELTPEEIAELLKIEQRSKFRACKPLWTGWGTLGFPDVKE
;
A
#
# COMPACT_ATOMS: atom_id res chain seq x y z
N MET A 1 0.98 5.40 -22.86
CA MET A 1 2.33 5.30 -22.24
C MET A 1 2.62 3.83 -21.98
N PRO A 2 3.87 3.36 -22.04
CA PRO A 2 4.15 1.94 -21.81
C PRO A 2 3.76 1.54 -20.38
N ILE A 3 3.16 0.36 -20.26
CA ILE A 3 2.81 -0.22 -18.95
C ILE A 3 4.10 -0.56 -18.21
N HIS A 4 4.26 0.00 -17.00
CA HIS A 4 5.37 -0.35 -16.13
C HIS A 4 5.03 -1.61 -15.34
N THR A 5 5.77 -2.69 -15.54
CA THR A 5 5.56 -3.96 -14.81
C THR A 5 6.19 -3.96 -13.43
N SER A 6 7.15 -3.09 -13.18
CA SER A 6 7.80 -2.92 -11.88
C SER A 6 8.32 -1.49 -11.67
N VAL A 7 8.44 -1.11 -10.40
CA VAL A 7 9.09 0.11 -9.92
C VAL A 7 10.43 -0.28 -9.30
N THR A 8 11.50 0.41 -9.69
CA THR A 8 12.82 0.23 -9.05
C THR A 8 12.90 1.11 -7.80
N LEU A 9 13.10 0.50 -6.64
CA LEU A 9 13.27 1.19 -5.37
C LEU A 9 14.67 1.79 -5.25
N ASN A 10 14.87 2.71 -4.30
CA ASN A 10 16.20 3.27 -3.97
C ASN A 10 17.20 2.22 -3.48
N THR A 11 16.75 1.04 -3.08
CA THR A 11 17.58 -0.11 -2.74
C THR A 11 18.04 -0.92 -3.96
N GLY A 12 17.56 -0.60 -5.16
CA GLY A 12 17.77 -1.37 -6.39
C GLY A 12 16.76 -2.52 -6.58
N ALA A 13 15.95 -2.85 -5.57
CA ALA A 13 14.94 -3.90 -5.70
C ALA A 13 13.83 -3.49 -6.67
N LYS A 14 13.29 -4.47 -7.41
CA LYS A 14 12.16 -4.27 -8.31
C LYS A 14 10.87 -4.70 -7.63
N MET A 15 10.00 -3.73 -7.36
CA MET A 15 8.67 -3.94 -6.80
C MET A 15 7.65 -4.03 -7.94
N PRO A 16 6.88 -5.14 -8.05
CA PRO A 16 5.83 -5.25 -9.07
C PRO A 16 4.81 -4.12 -8.94
N THR A 17 4.41 -3.54 -10.09
CA THR A 17 3.54 -2.38 -10.16
C THR A 17 2.12 -2.66 -9.64
N VAL A 18 1.63 -3.90 -9.81
CA VAL A 18 0.32 -4.31 -9.28
C VAL A 18 0.55 -5.33 -8.17
N GLY A 19 0.03 -5.04 -6.98
CA GLY A 19 0.05 -5.96 -5.85
C GLY A 19 -1.36 -6.24 -5.31
N LEU A 20 -1.56 -7.38 -4.67
CA LEU A 20 -2.82 -7.68 -3.99
C LEU A 20 -2.81 -7.07 -2.58
N GLY A 21 -3.75 -6.17 -2.29
CA GLY A 21 -4.03 -5.68 -0.95
C GLY A 21 -4.91 -6.64 -0.16
N THR A 22 -4.65 -6.78 1.15
CA THR A 22 -5.35 -7.72 2.04
C THR A 22 -6.21 -7.04 3.11
N TRP A 23 -6.25 -5.70 3.15
CA TRP A 23 -7.02 -4.96 4.15
C TRP A 23 -8.52 -5.23 4.04
N LYS A 24 -9.22 -5.32 5.20
CA LYS A 24 -10.67 -5.59 5.28
C LYS A 24 -11.12 -6.88 4.56
N SER A 25 -10.27 -7.89 4.49
CA SER A 25 -10.70 -9.25 4.14
C SER A 25 -11.25 -9.94 5.39
N ALA A 26 -12.36 -10.63 5.25
CA ALA A 26 -12.92 -11.38 6.36
C ALA A 26 -12.02 -12.59 6.72
N PRO A 27 -12.07 -13.07 7.97
CA PRO A 27 -11.39 -14.31 8.35
C PRO A 27 -11.81 -15.48 7.44
N GLY A 28 -10.83 -16.26 7.00
CA GLY A 28 -11.02 -17.38 6.07
C GLY A 28 -10.98 -17.03 4.58
N ASP A 29 -11.16 -15.75 4.21
CA ASP A 29 -11.19 -15.34 2.81
C ASP A 29 -9.82 -14.99 2.25
N VAL A 30 -8.94 -14.39 3.08
CA VAL A 30 -7.70 -13.80 2.59
C VAL A 30 -6.69 -14.85 2.14
N GLY A 31 -6.61 -15.99 2.82
CA GLY A 31 -5.72 -17.08 2.44
C GLY A 31 -6.00 -17.59 1.02
N HIS A 32 -7.28 -17.87 0.72
CA HIS A 32 -7.70 -18.30 -0.61
C HIS A 32 -7.49 -17.20 -1.67
N ALA A 33 -7.72 -15.93 -1.32
CA ALA A 33 -7.49 -14.82 -2.25
C ALA A 33 -6.00 -14.69 -2.60
N VAL A 34 -5.10 -14.85 -1.62
CA VAL A 34 -3.65 -14.80 -1.82
C VAL A 34 -3.18 -16.01 -2.64
N GLU A 35 -3.63 -17.22 -2.31
CA GLU A 35 -3.33 -18.43 -3.09
C GLU A 35 -3.73 -18.25 -4.56
N PHE A 36 -4.98 -17.85 -4.82
CA PHE A 36 -5.48 -17.64 -6.18
C PHE A 36 -4.70 -16.54 -6.91
N ALA A 37 -4.41 -15.43 -6.25
CA ALA A 37 -3.68 -14.31 -6.85
C ALA A 37 -2.28 -14.74 -7.32
N LEU A 38 -1.55 -15.47 -6.50
CA LEU A 38 -0.20 -15.92 -6.82
C LEU A 38 -0.19 -17.04 -7.86
N LYS A 39 -1.03 -18.07 -7.67
CA LYS A 39 -1.03 -19.30 -8.45
C LYS A 39 -1.70 -19.14 -9.81
N GLU A 40 -2.88 -18.51 -9.85
CA GLU A 40 -3.74 -18.47 -11.03
C GLU A 40 -3.76 -17.10 -11.72
N ALA A 41 -3.71 -15.99 -10.93
CA ALA A 41 -3.83 -14.64 -11.49
C ALA A 41 -2.48 -13.96 -11.77
N GLY A 42 -1.35 -14.61 -11.49
CA GLY A 42 -0.01 -14.14 -11.85
C GLY A 42 0.53 -12.99 -11.02
N TYR A 43 -0.05 -12.70 -9.85
CA TYR A 43 0.52 -11.72 -8.93
C TYR A 43 1.88 -12.17 -8.40
N ARG A 44 2.76 -11.19 -8.14
CA ARG A 44 4.06 -11.39 -7.48
C ARG A 44 4.31 -10.34 -6.39
N HIS A 45 3.29 -9.58 -6.00
CA HIS A 45 3.35 -8.61 -4.92
C HIS A 45 2.12 -8.77 -4.03
N ILE A 46 2.36 -8.99 -2.73
CA ILE A 46 1.33 -9.10 -1.69
C ILE A 46 1.59 -8.01 -0.65
N ASP A 47 0.57 -7.21 -0.36
CA ASP A 47 0.58 -6.18 0.68
C ASP A 47 -0.36 -6.56 1.82
N THR A 48 0.19 -6.65 3.01
CA THR A 48 -0.54 -6.86 4.25
C THR A 48 -0.09 -5.87 5.33
N ALA A 49 -0.58 -6.03 6.55
CA ALA A 49 -0.11 -5.33 7.74
C ALA A 49 -0.46 -6.13 9.00
N TYR A 50 0.37 -6.04 10.02
CA TYR A 50 0.09 -6.59 11.36
C TYR A 50 -1.28 -6.15 11.88
N ALA A 51 -1.62 -4.86 11.71
CA ALA A 51 -2.89 -4.29 12.15
C ALA A 51 -4.12 -4.87 11.45
N TYR A 52 -3.98 -5.55 10.32
CA TYR A 52 -5.10 -6.20 9.62
C TYR A 52 -5.50 -7.52 10.28
N ARG A 53 -4.67 -8.05 11.19
CA ARG A 53 -4.89 -9.29 11.95
C ARG A 53 -5.14 -10.52 11.08
N ASN A 54 -4.55 -10.55 9.89
CA ASN A 54 -4.69 -11.63 8.93
C ASN A 54 -3.36 -12.12 8.33
N GLU A 55 -2.21 -11.71 8.90
CA GLU A 55 -0.89 -12.11 8.42
C GLU A 55 -0.72 -13.64 8.37
N THR A 56 -1.24 -14.37 9.35
CA THR A 56 -1.16 -15.84 9.38
C THR A 56 -1.88 -16.47 8.19
N GLU A 57 -3.06 -15.99 7.83
CA GLU A 57 -3.79 -16.48 6.67
C GLU A 57 -3.09 -16.07 5.37
N VAL A 58 -2.49 -14.89 5.31
CA VAL A 58 -1.67 -14.45 4.16
C VAL A 58 -0.48 -15.39 3.97
N GLY A 59 0.23 -15.74 5.06
CA GLY A 59 1.34 -16.70 5.02
C GLY A 59 0.90 -18.09 4.57
N GLN A 60 -0.27 -18.56 5.03
CA GLN A 60 -0.86 -19.82 4.58
C GLN A 60 -1.19 -19.79 3.09
N GLY A 61 -1.78 -18.71 2.59
CA GLY A 61 -2.09 -18.51 1.17
C GLY A 61 -0.82 -18.47 0.30
N ILE A 62 0.24 -17.80 0.76
CA ILE A 62 1.55 -17.80 0.08
C ILE A 62 2.08 -19.24 -0.01
N LYS A 63 2.08 -19.99 1.08
CA LYS A 63 2.54 -21.38 1.11
C LYS A 63 1.70 -22.28 0.22
N ALA A 64 0.38 -22.15 0.25
CA ALA A 64 -0.56 -22.94 -0.55
C ALA A 64 -0.44 -22.67 -2.06
N SER A 65 -0.03 -21.47 -2.45
CA SER A 65 0.16 -21.11 -3.86
C SER A 65 1.24 -21.92 -4.58
N GLY A 66 2.21 -22.47 -3.82
CA GLY A 66 3.36 -23.19 -4.38
C GLY A 66 4.37 -22.29 -5.11
N VAL A 67 4.15 -20.97 -5.15
CA VAL A 67 5.09 -20.01 -5.75
C VAL A 67 6.30 -19.85 -4.82
N PRO A 68 7.53 -19.97 -5.32
CA PRO A 68 8.73 -19.78 -4.49
C PRO A 68 8.73 -18.41 -3.79
N ARG A 69 9.07 -18.37 -2.48
CA ARG A 69 9.12 -17.14 -1.70
C ARG A 69 10.00 -16.06 -2.34
N SER A 70 11.07 -16.48 -3.01
CA SER A 70 12.01 -15.59 -3.72
C SER A 70 11.41 -14.88 -4.95
N GLU A 71 10.27 -15.36 -5.45
CA GLU A 71 9.55 -14.73 -6.56
C GLU A 71 8.46 -13.76 -6.09
N ILE A 72 8.22 -13.69 -4.76
CA ILE A 72 7.13 -12.89 -4.18
C ILE A 72 7.72 -11.66 -3.48
N PHE A 73 7.27 -10.48 -3.87
CA PHE A 73 7.51 -9.24 -3.15
C PHE A 73 6.47 -9.11 -2.03
N LEU A 74 6.89 -9.27 -0.78
CA LEU A 74 6.01 -9.26 0.39
C LEU A 74 6.22 -8.00 1.21
N THR A 75 5.12 -7.25 1.39
CA THR A 75 5.06 -6.03 2.20
C THR A 75 4.22 -6.25 3.44
N THR A 76 4.72 -5.85 4.61
CA THR A 76 3.92 -5.67 5.83
C THR A 76 4.29 -4.39 6.56
N LYS A 77 3.65 -4.09 7.70
CA LYS A 77 3.75 -2.78 8.32
C LYS A 77 3.89 -2.88 9.85
N LEU A 78 4.79 -2.06 10.41
CA LEU A 78 4.91 -1.81 11.85
C LEU A 78 3.62 -1.16 12.36
N PRO A 79 2.88 -1.78 13.30
CA PRO A 79 1.63 -1.21 13.80
C PRO A 79 1.88 -0.04 14.76
N ASN A 80 0.92 0.85 14.87
CA ASN A 80 0.94 2.01 15.76
C ASN A 80 1.19 1.66 17.22
N THR A 81 0.76 0.48 17.64
CA THR A 81 0.89 -0.02 19.03
C THR A 81 2.30 -0.51 19.38
N HIS A 82 3.20 -0.62 18.41
CA HIS A 82 4.55 -1.19 18.58
C HIS A 82 5.67 -0.18 18.31
N HIS A 83 5.39 1.12 18.28
CA HIS A 83 6.42 2.13 18.14
C HIS A 83 7.45 2.11 19.28
N GLY A 84 7.09 1.60 20.47
CA GLY A 84 8.01 1.35 21.59
C GLY A 84 8.65 -0.06 21.61
N ALA A 85 8.30 -0.94 20.65
CA ALA A 85 8.73 -2.35 20.61
C ALA A 85 8.97 -2.83 19.17
N VAL A 86 9.74 -2.07 18.40
CA VAL A 86 9.89 -2.21 16.94
C VAL A 86 10.46 -3.58 16.54
N GLN A 87 11.47 -4.09 17.27
CA GLN A 87 12.04 -5.42 16.99
C GLN A 87 11.02 -6.54 17.22
N ALA A 88 10.26 -6.48 18.33
CA ALA A 88 9.24 -7.49 18.62
C ALA A 88 8.16 -7.53 17.52
N ALA A 89 7.75 -6.37 17.00
CA ALA A 89 6.78 -6.29 15.90
C ALA A 89 7.29 -6.96 14.61
N LEU A 90 8.59 -6.81 14.30
CA LEU A 90 9.18 -7.50 13.16
C LEU A 90 9.16 -9.01 13.34
N ASP A 91 9.63 -9.48 14.51
CA ASP A 91 9.72 -10.91 14.80
C ASP A 91 8.32 -11.58 14.82
N GLU A 92 7.31 -10.89 15.36
CA GLU A 92 5.90 -11.32 15.31
C GLU A 92 5.36 -11.39 13.88
N SER A 93 5.58 -10.36 13.06
CA SER A 93 5.13 -10.37 11.65
C SER A 93 5.80 -11.48 10.84
N LEU A 94 7.10 -11.71 11.01
CA LEU A 94 7.81 -12.82 10.36
C LEU A 94 7.23 -14.18 10.78
N SER A 95 6.96 -14.34 12.08
CA SER A 95 6.33 -15.55 12.63
C SER A 95 4.92 -15.77 12.08
N ASN A 96 4.08 -14.72 12.09
CA ASN A 96 2.71 -14.78 11.58
C ASN A 96 2.67 -15.14 10.10
N LEU A 97 3.54 -14.52 9.30
CA LEU A 97 3.64 -14.75 7.85
C LEU A 97 4.33 -16.08 7.51
N GLY A 98 5.01 -16.72 8.47
CA GLY A 98 5.78 -17.94 8.24
C GLY A 98 6.89 -17.75 7.21
N THR A 99 7.59 -16.61 7.27
CA THR A 99 8.68 -16.25 6.36
C THR A 99 9.92 -15.78 7.11
N GLU A 100 11.09 -15.95 6.52
CA GLU A 100 12.35 -15.52 7.10
C GLU A 100 12.66 -14.04 6.83
N TYR A 101 12.03 -13.43 5.80
CA TYR A 101 12.28 -12.04 5.43
C TYR A 101 11.08 -11.34 4.82
N LEU A 102 11.14 -10.00 4.84
CA LEU A 102 10.25 -9.06 4.17
C LEU A 102 10.99 -8.36 3.03
N ASP A 103 10.34 -8.17 1.91
CA ASP A 103 10.87 -7.35 0.81
C ASP A 103 10.74 -5.87 1.13
N LEU A 104 9.65 -5.50 1.80
CA LEU A 104 9.40 -4.12 2.23
C LEU A 104 8.69 -4.10 3.59
N TRP A 105 9.22 -3.33 4.53
CA TRP A 105 8.61 -3.11 5.83
C TRP A 105 8.31 -1.63 6.03
N LEU A 106 7.05 -1.28 6.26
CA LEU A 106 6.58 0.10 6.36
C LEU A 106 6.24 0.48 7.79
N MET A 107 6.51 1.71 8.22
CA MET A 107 5.79 2.30 9.34
C MET A 107 4.35 2.60 8.90
N HIS A 108 3.35 2.03 9.58
CA HIS A 108 1.96 2.07 9.12
C HIS A 108 1.36 3.47 9.16
N TRP A 109 1.59 4.22 10.26
CA TRP A 109 1.23 5.62 10.46
C TRP A 109 2.27 6.28 11.35
N PRO A 110 2.56 7.58 11.22
CA PRO A 110 3.41 8.33 12.16
C PRO A 110 2.64 8.68 13.45
N ALA A 111 2.03 7.69 14.10
CA ALA A 111 1.07 7.89 15.16
C ALA A 111 1.19 6.79 16.23
N PRO A 112 2.13 6.90 17.18
CA PRO A 112 2.25 5.96 18.29
C PRO A 112 0.95 5.87 19.08
N MET A 113 0.53 4.64 19.44
CA MET A 113 -0.72 4.39 20.15
C MET A 113 -0.53 3.36 21.27
N LYS A 114 -1.27 3.56 22.36
CA LYS A 114 -1.39 2.61 23.47
C LYS A 114 -2.84 2.53 23.93
N ASP A 115 -3.34 1.32 24.13
CA ASP A 115 -4.71 1.05 24.61
C ASP A 115 -5.79 1.80 23.80
N GLY A 116 -5.63 1.83 22.48
CA GLY A 116 -6.55 2.48 21.54
C GLY A 116 -6.51 4.01 21.51
N LYS A 117 -5.53 4.63 22.18
CA LYS A 117 -5.36 6.08 22.27
C LYS A 117 -3.99 6.52 21.78
N ALA A 118 -3.85 7.81 21.42
CA ALA A 118 -2.56 8.41 21.11
C ALA A 118 -1.60 8.29 22.30
N ASP A 119 -0.44 7.72 22.09
CA ASP A 119 0.64 7.70 23.09
C ASP A 119 1.59 8.87 22.86
N LYS A 120 1.32 9.98 23.56
CA LYS A 120 2.12 11.20 23.47
C LYS A 120 3.48 11.12 24.17
N SER A 121 3.79 10.00 24.84
CA SER A 121 5.10 9.75 25.45
C SER A 121 6.14 9.25 24.44
N LEU A 122 5.70 8.82 23.24
CA LEU A 122 6.56 8.32 22.18
C LEU A 122 6.59 9.28 21.00
N ASP A 123 7.77 9.39 20.37
CA ASP A 123 7.91 10.00 19.05
C ASP A 123 8.00 8.90 17.97
N TRP A 124 7.20 9.03 16.92
CA TRP A 124 7.26 8.11 15.78
C TRP A 124 8.64 8.08 15.11
N LEU A 125 9.39 9.18 15.19
CA LEU A 125 10.74 9.27 14.62
C LEU A 125 11.73 8.35 15.34
N ASP A 126 11.57 8.13 16.64
CA ASP A 126 12.41 7.17 17.37
C ASP A 126 12.12 5.73 16.93
N ALA A 127 10.86 5.41 16.61
CA ALA A 127 10.52 4.14 15.99
C ALA A 127 11.14 4.00 14.60
N TRP A 128 11.15 5.08 13.79
CA TRP A 128 11.84 5.07 12.49
C TRP A 128 13.34 4.80 12.64
N LYS A 129 14.02 5.47 13.56
CA LYS A 129 15.45 5.23 13.85
C LYS A 129 15.73 3.79 14.28
N GLN A 130 14.80 3.13 14.99
CA GLN A 130 14.91 1.72 15.28
C GLN A 130 14.72 0.86 14.03
N MET A 131 13.79 1.20 13.13
CA MET A 131 13.65 0.53 11.83
C MET A 131 14.92 0.68 10.98
N GLU A 132 15.54 1.85 10.95
CA GLU A 132 16.83 2.09 10.28
C GLU A 132 17.92 1.16 10.81
N LYS A 133 18.06 1.07 12.14
CA LYS A 133 19.04 0.18 12.79
C LYS A 133 18.79 -1.28 12.44
N ILE A 134 17.55 -1.73 12.46
CA ILE A 134 17.18 -3.11 12.08
C ILE A 134 17.54 -3.35 10.61
N TYR A 135 17.19 -2.43 9.72
CA TYR A 135 17.51 -2.51 8.31
C TYR A 135 19.03 -2.55 8.06
N GLU A 136 19.83 -1.81 8.81
CA GLU A 136 21.30 -1.84 8.68
C GLU A 136 21.90 -3.15 9.17
N THR A 137 21.37 -3.73 10.26
CA THR A 137 21.98 -4.88 10.96
C THR A 137 21.33 -6.23 10.63
N GLN A 138 20.13 -6.27 10.04
CA GLN A 138 19.36 -7.48 9.74
C GLN A 138 18.83 -7.45 8.28
N ARG A 139 19.77 -7.22 7.32
CA ARG A 139 19.45 -7.21 5.88
C ARG A 139 18.94 -8.55 5.35
N ASP A 140 19.22 -9.62 6.04
CA ASP A 140 18.64 -10.94 5.82
C ASP A 140 17.14 -10.94 6.07
N LYS A 141 16.66 -10.22 7.10
CA LYS A 141 15.24 -10.16 7.47
C LYS A 141 14.45 -9.03 6.80
N VAL A 142 15.06 -7.88 6.50
CA VAL A 142 14.37 -6.72 5.91
C VAL A 142 15.15 -6.19 4.72
N LYS A 143 14.57 -6.26 3.51
CA LYS A 143 15.25 -5.86 2.26
C LYS A 143 15.09 -4.37 1.93
N ALA A 144 13.98 -3.75 2.35
CA ALA A 144 13.73 -2.32 2.24
C ALA A 144 12.83 -1.84 3.38
N ILE A 145 13.00 -0.58 3.79
CA ILE A 145 12.11 0.11 4.73
C ILE A 145 11.44 1.31 4.07
N GLY A 146 10.24 1.62 4.52
CA GLY A 146 9.47 2.75 4.02
C GLY A 146 8.42 3.19 5.03
N VAL A 147 7.53 4.04 4.59
CA VAL A 147 6.48 4.62 5.42
C VAL A 147 5.12 4.48 4.76
N SER A 148 4.07 4.67 5.54
CA SER A 148 2.70 4.69 5.06
C SER A 148 1.94 5.82 5.75
N ASN A 149 1.06 6.50 4.99
CA ASN A 149 0.24 7.59 5.51
C ASN A 149 1.05 8.79 6.04
N PHE A 150 2.17 9.09 5.40
CA PHE A 150 2.97 10.27 5.70
C PHE A 150 2.56 11.42 4.79
N SER A 151 2.20 12.56 5.38
CA SER A 151 2.04 13.83 4.67
C SER A 151 3.40 14.42 4.29
N VAL A 152 3.39 15.49 3.49
CA VAL A 152 4.61 16.21 3.10
C VAL A 152 5.38 16.70 4.33
N GLU A 153 4.69 17.25 5.32
CA GLU A 153 5.28 17.74 6.58
C GLU A 153 6.03 16.62 7.32
N PHE A 154 5.40 15.46 7.49
CA PHE A 154 5.99 14.32 8.18
C PHE A 154 7.15 13.71 7.40
N LEU A 155 7.06 13.65 6.06
CA LEU A 155 8.17 13.23 5.21
C LEU A 155 9.34 14.19 5.32
N GLN A 156 9.09 15.49 5.35
CA GLN A 156 10.13 16.50 5.45
C GLN A 156 10.90 16.40 6.78
N ARG A 157 10.17 16.19 7.89
CA ARG A 157 10.80 15.91 9.19
C ARG A 157 11.64 14.63 9.15
N LEU A 158 11.09 13.54 8.56
CA LEU A 158 11.83 12.28 8.43
C LEU A 158 13.12 12.45 7.63
N LEU A 159 13.07 13.17 6.49
CA LEU A 159 14.25 13.40 5.64
C LEU A 159 15.30 14.29 6.30
N ASN A 160 14.90 15.19 7.20
CA ASN A 160 15.82 16.06 7.92
C ASN A 160 16.47 15.38 9.13
N GLU A 161 15.77 14.48 9.81
CA GLU A 161 16.16 13.92 11.11
C GLU A 161 16.47 12.42 11.08
N GLY A 162 16.04 11.70 10.04
CA GLY A 162 16.41 10.31 9.75
C GLY A 162 17.69 10.22 8.93
N LYS A 163 18.25 9.01 8.84
CA LYS A 163 19.46 8.71 8.04
C LYS A 163 19.11 8.07 6.70
N ILE A 164 18.06 7.29 6.66
CA ILE A 164 17.67 6.48 5.50
C ILE A 164 16.43 7.09 4.86
N THR A 165 16.52 7.41 3.57
CA THR A 165 15.36 7.82 2.78
C THR A 165 14.42 6.62 2.63
N PRO A 166 13.12 6.74 2.99
CA PRO A 166 12.17 5.66 2.83
C PRO A 166 12.08 5.24 1.36
N ALA A 167 12.11 3.92 1.11
CA ALA A 167 12.00 3.39 -0.25
C ALA A 167 10.62 3.65 -0.86
N VAL A 168 9.59 3.73 -0.03
CA VAL A 168 8.18 3.88 -0.42
C VAL A 168 7.45 4.74 0.61
N ASN A 169 6.50 5.55 0.15
CA ASN A 169 5.39 6.07 0.96
C ASN A 169 4.09 5.47 0.42
N GLN A 170 3.46 4.59 1.20
CA GLN A 170 2.16 4.01 0.85
C GLN A 170 1.03 4.94 1.32
N ILE A 171 0.25 5.47 0.40
CA ILE A 171 -0.81 6.45 0.69
C ILE A 171 -2.11 6.08 -0.03
N GLU A 172 -3.22 6.60 0.47
CA GLU A 172 -4.46 6.62 -0.29
C GLU A 172 -4.30 7.57 -1.48
N LEU A 173 -4.46 7.02 -2.70
CA LEU A 173 -4.35 7.77 -3.93
C LEU A 173 -5.36 7.24 -4.94
N HIS A 174 -6.26 8.08 -5.39
CA HIS A 174 -7.27 7.80 -6.41
C HIS A 174 -7.75 9.14 -7.01
N PRO A 175 -8.53 9.13 -8.11
CA PRO A 175 -8.94 10.34 -8.79
C PRO A 175 -9.71 11.39 -7.96
N GLN A 176 -10.16 11.07 -6.76
CA GLN A 176 -10.77 12.03 -5.82
C GLN A 176 -9.80 12.52 -4.73
N VAL A 177 -8.60 11.95 -4.64
CA VAL A 177 -7.52 12.36 -3.73
C VAL A 177 -6.19 12.23 -4.46
N LEU A 178 -5.68 13.35 -4.93
CA LEU A 178 -4.34 13.48 -5.49
C LEU A 178 -3.46 14.11 -4.40
N THR A 179 -2.96 13.31 -3.48
CA THR A 179 -2.03 13.79 -2.46
C THR A 179 -0.76 14.29 -3.15
N ASP A 180 -0.19 15.42 -2.67
CA ASP A 180 1.01 16.02 -3.24
C ASP A 180 2.13 14.99 -3.45
N LEU A 181 2.40 14.76 -4.73
CA LEU A 181 3.17 13.64 -5.25
C LEU A 181 4.70 13.82 -5.13
N LEU A 182 5.18 14.86 -4.45
CA LEU A 182 6.49 15.45 -4.74
C LEU A 182 7.70 14.86 -4.02
N MET A 183 7.57 13.91 -3.06
CA MET A 183 8.74 13.64 -2.18
C MET A 183 9.11 12.16 -1.92
N THR A 184 8.77 11.20 -2.76
CA THR A 184 9.20 9.80 -2.53
C THR A 184 9.66 9.09 -3.79
N THR A 185 10.63 8.17 -3.62
CA THR A 185 11.24 7.38 -4.71
C THR A 185 10.27 6.39 -5.34
N ALA A 186 9.25 5.96 -4.59
CA ALA A 186 8.15 5.13 -5.11
C ALA A 186 6.89 5.36 -4.29
N LYS A 187 5.73 5.17 -4.92
CA LYS A 187 4.41 5.32 -4.28
C LYS A 187 3.64 4.02 -4.40
N LEU A 188 3.15 3.55 -3.26
CA LEU A 188 2.12 2.52 -3.22
C LEU A 188 0.78 3.22 -3.06
N THR A 189 -0.18 2.89 -3.91
CA THR A 189 -1.52 3.44 -3.83
C THR A 189 -2.48 2.37 -3.40
N ASN A 190 -3.35 2.71 -2.47
CA ASN A 190 -4.50 1.88 -2.16
C ASN A 190 -5.75 2.57 -2.73
N PRO A 191 -6.14 2.28 -3.99
CA PRO A 191 -7.41 2.77 -4.48
C PRO A 191 -8.49 2.15 -3.61
N VAL A 192 -9.39 2.99 -3.06
CA VAL A 192 -10.53 2.52 -2.27
C VAL A 192 -11.52 1.82 -3.20
N THR A 193 -11.12 0.69 -3.74
CA THR A 193 -11.94 -0.18 -4.60
C THR A 193 -12.57 -1.32 -3.80
N GLY A 194 -12.38 -1.34 -2.48
CA GLY A 194 -12.81 -2.45 -1.63
C GLY A 194 -14.30 -2.52 -1.32
N SER A 195 -15.10 -1.54 -1.73
CA SER A 195 -16.57 -1.61 -1.64
C SER A 195 -17.18 -1.66 -3.04
N ASP A 196 -18.16 -2.54 -3.23
CA ASP A 196 -18.99 -2.59 -4.44
C ASP A 196 -19.70 -1.24 -4.73
N ASN A 197 -19.64 -0.31 -3.79
CA ASN A 197 -20.29 1.01 -3.79
C ASN A 197 -19.29 2.17 -3.84
N SER A 198 -18.05 1.99 -4.33
CA SER A 198 -17.15 3.13 -4.52
C SER A 198 -17.75 4.11 -5.54
N PRO A 199 -17.93 5.40 -5.19
CA PRO A 199 -18.49 6.38 -6.13
C PRO A 199 -17.70 6.51 -7.42
N LEU A 200 -16.40 6.18 -7.40
CA LEU A 200 -15.55 6.17 -8.61
C LEU A 200 -15.94 5.10 -9.63
N LEU A 201 -16.54 3.98 -9.20
CA LEU A 201 -16.96 2.93 -10.14
C LEU A 201 -18.13 3.34 -11.03
N THR A 202 -18.91 4.34 -10.60
CA THR A 202 -20.04 4.90 -11.35
C THR A 202 -19.81 6.33 -11.81
N ASP A 203 -18.59 6.87 -11.62
CA ASP A 203 -18.23 8.19 -12.08
C ASP A 203 -18.32 8.28 -13.62
N PRO A 204 -19.00 9.30 -14.20
CA PRO A 204 -19.19 9.40 -15.64
C PRO A 204 -17.90 9.41 -16.46
N THR A 205 -16.81 9.99 -15.95
CA THR A 205 -15.52 10.01 -16.64
C THR A 205 -14.89 8.62 -16.63
N VAL A 206 -14.93 7.92 -15.49
CA VAL A 206 -14.40 6.56 -15.37
C VAL A 206 -15.18 5.57 -16.24
N THR A 207 -16.51 5.65 -16.21
CA THR A 207 -17.39 4.76 -17.02
C THR A 207 -17.20 5.01 -18.52
N LYS A 208 -17.09 6.26 -18.95
CA LYS A 208 -16.83 6.62 -20.35
C LYS A 208 -15.52 6.01 -20.88
N VAL A 209 -14.44 6.12 -20.09
CA VAL A 209 -13.14 5.53 -20.48
C VAL A 209 -13.23 4.01 -20.45
N ALA A 210 -13.91 3.43 -19.46
CA ALA A 210 -14.10 1.99 -19.37
C ALA A 210 -14.87 1.41 -20.56
N GLU A 211 -15.93 2.08 -21.01
CA GLU A 211 -16.71 1.71 -22.19
C GLU A 211 -15.87 1.77 -23.47
N ALA A 212 -15.06 2.83 -23.65
CA ALA A 212 -14.18 2.97 -24.80
C ALA A 212 -13.16 1.82 -24.93
N HIS A 213 -12.71 1.29 -23.79
CA HIS A 213 -11.77 0.15 -23.74
C HIS A 213 -12.47 -1.22 -23.60
N GLY A 214 -13.81 -1.27 -23.46
CA GLY A 214 -14.57 -2.52 -23.28
C GLY A 214 -14.23 -3.24 -21.97
N VAL A 215 -13.94 -2.51 -20.89
CA VAL A 215 -13.49 -3.05 -19.61
C VAL A 215 -14.34 -2.57 -18.44
N HIS A 216 -14.23 -3.25 -17.29
CA HIS A 216 -14.89 -2.80 -16.06
C HIS A 216 -14.20 -1.53 -15.48
N PRO A 217 -14.95 -0.54 -14.95
CA PRO A 217 -14.41 0.68 -14.34
C PRO A 217 -13.27 0.48 -13.34
N ALA A 218 -13.30 -0.56 -12.53
CA ALA A 218 -12.22 -0.87 -11.58
C ALA A 218 -10.86 -1.08 -12.28
N ARG A 219 -10.86 -1.63 -13.50
CA ARG A 219 -9.64 -1.85 -14.27
C ARG A 219 -9.03 -0.53 -14.75
N ILE A 220 -9.86 0.47 -15.09
CA ILE A 220 -9.39 1.83 -15.38
C ILE A 220 -8.68 2.43 -14.15
N LEU A 221 -9.32 2.34 -12.96
CA LEU A 221 -8.76 2.89 -11.71
C LEU A 221 -7.42 2.25 -11.34
N VAL A 222 -7.21 0.97 -11.61
CA VAL A 222 -5.90 0.31 -11.43
C VAL A 222 -4.92 0.79 -12.51
N SER A 223 -5.37 0.88 -13.76
CA SER A 223 -4.51 1.19 -14.90
C SER A 223 -3.96 2.61 -14.87
N ILE A 224 -4.68 3.60 -14.31
CA ILE A 224 -4.16 4.97 -14.13
C ILE A 224 -2.77 4.92 -13.47
N TRP A 225 -2.68 4.21 -12.37
CA TRP A 225 -1.47 4.20 -11.54
C TRP A 225 -0.38 3.28 -12.12
N ALA A 226 -0.77 2.16 -12.71
CA ALA A 226 0.17 1.26 -13.38
C ALA A 226 0.80 1.89 -14.65
N ASN A 227 0.14 2.91 -15.24
CA ASN A 227 0.70 3.72 -16.32
C ASN A 227 1.50 4.94 -15.80
N THR A 228 1.49 5.19 -14.50
CA THR A 228 2.20 6.32 -13.88
C THR A 228 3.58 5.87 -13.38
N SER A 229 4.63 6.49 -13.90
CA SER A 229 6.01 6.14 -13.50
C SER A 229 6.25 6.34 -12.00
N GLY A 230 6.95 5.39 -11.37
CA GLY A 230 7.27 5.44 -9.94
C GLY A 230 6.10 5.13 -9.03
N VAL A 231 4.98 4.64 -9.54
CA VAL A 231 3.79 4.31 -8.77
C VAL A 231 3.48 2.82 -8.89
N ALA A 232 3.16 2.17 -7.75
CA ALA A 232 2.58 0.84 -7.73
C ALA A 232 1.21 0.90 -7.06
N VAL A 233 0.31 -0.02 -7.42
CA VAL A 233 -1.09 0.00 -7.05
C VAL A 233 -1.50 -1.30 -6.37
N LEU A 234 -2.28 -1.19 -5.29
CA LEU A 234 -2.69 -2.31 -4.44
C LEU A 234 -4.22 -2.47 -4.44
N PRO A 235 -4.82 -2.97 -5.53
CA PRO A 235 -6.24 -3.31 -5.52
C PRO A 235 -6.52 -4.44 -4.53
N LYS A 236 -7.66 -4.36 -3.84
CA LYS A 236 -8.13 -5.40 -2.91
C LYS A 236 -9.37 -6.10 -3.47
N SER A 237 -9.36 -7.41 -3.50
CA SER A 237 -10.52 -8.26 -3.72
C SER A 237 -10.32 -9.63 -3.08
N ILE A 238 -11.44 -10.29 -2.73
CA ILE A 238 -11.48 -11.71 -2.36
C ILE A 238 -12.17 -12.54 -3.44
N LYS A 239 -12.72 -11.91 -4.48
CA LYS A 239 -13.43 -12.58 -5.57
C LYS A 239 -12.44 -12.94 -6.69
N PRO A 240 -12.24 -14.24 -7.04
CA PRO A 240 -11.24 -14.68 -8.01
C PRO A 240 -11.31 -13.93 -9.35
N ALA A 241 -12.50 -13.76 -9.91
CA ALA A 241 -12.68 -13.05 -11.18
C ALA A 241 -12.17 -11.59 -11.10
N ARG A 242 -12.45 -10.87 -9.99
CA ARG A 242 -11.97 -9.49 -9.80
C ARG A 242 -10.46 -9.44 -9.54
N ILE A 243 -9.90 -10.40 -8.82
CA ILE A 243 -8.45 -10.52 -8.60
C ILE A 243 -7.77 -10.66 -9.97
N ALA A 244 -8.23 -11.59 -10.81
CA ALA A 244 -7.67 -11.78 -12.14
C ALA A 244 -7.80 -10.54 -13.03
N GLU A 245 -8.96 -9.88 -13.02
CA GLU A 245 -9.18 -8.66 -13.83
C GLU A 245 -8.34 -7.46 -13.36
N ASN A 246 -8.16 -7.28 -12.06
CA ASN A 246 -7.35 -6.18 -11.52
C ASN A 246 -5.87 -6.29 -11.90
N ASN A 247 -5.36 -7.48 -12.20
CA ASN A 247 -3.98 -7.67 -12.66
C ASN A 247 -3.79 -7.46 -14.17
N LYS A 248 -4.89 -7.31 -14.92
CA LYS A 248 -4.83 -7.07 -16.38
C LYS A 248 -4.83 -5.57 -16.66
N VAL A 249 -3.67 -4.93 -16.48
CA VAL A 249 -3.50 -3.51 -16.78
C VAL A 249 -3.68 -3.25 -18.27
N ILE A 250 -4.32 -2.13 -18.62
CA ILE A 250 -4.43 -1.63 -19.98
C ILE A 250 -3.62 -0.35 -20.15
N GLU A 251 -3.17 -0.10 -21.37
CA GLU A 251 -2.54 1.17 -21.72
C GLU A 251 -3.60 2.26 -21.79
N LEU A 252 -3.36 3.38 -21.10
CA LEU A 252 -4.18 4.58 -21.15
C LEU A 252 -3.39 5.70 -21.83
N THR A 253 -4.07 6.53 -22.61
CA THR A 253 -3.43 7.70 -23.22
C THR A 253 -3.18 8.78 -22.16
N PRO A 254 -2.22 9.70 -22.40
CA PRO A 254 -1.99 10.84 -21.50
C PRO A 254 -3.27 11.69 -21.30
N GLU A 255 -4.07 11.84 -22.36
CA GLU A 255 -5.32 12.59 -22.34
C GLU A 255 -6.38 11.93 -21.46
N GLU A 256 -6.53 10.58 -21.55
CA GLU A 256 -7.43 9.83 -20.68
C GLU A 256 -7.01 9.94 -19.21
N ILE A 257 -5.73 9.80 -18.91
CA ILE A 257 -5.20 9.98 -17.55
C ILE A 257 -5.48 11.41 -17.08
N ALA A 258 -5.21 12.42 -17.87
CA ALA A 258 -5.46 13.82 -17.51
C ALA A 258 -6.93 14.09 -17.22
N GLU A 259 -7.86 13.53 -18.01
CA GLU A 259 -9.30 13.65 -17.77
C GLU A 259 -9.74 12.95 -16.48
N LEU A 260 -9.22 11.76 -16.21
CA LEU A 260 -9.51 11.01 -14.99
C LEU A 260 -9.01 11.75 -13.74
N LEU A 261 -7.84 12.38 -13.79
CA LEU A 261 -7.28 13.15 -12.67
C LEU A 261 -8.03 14.46 -12.39
N LYS A 262 -8.79 15.03 -13.35
CA LYS A 262 -9.66 16.19 -13.13
C LYS A 262 -10.85 15.89 -12.20
N ILE A 263 -11.15 14.62 -11.91
CA ILE A 263 -12.24 14.24 -11.00
C ILE A 263 -12.06 14.89 -9.63
N GLU A 264 -10.83 15.06 -9.13
CA GLU A 264 -10.56 15.74 -7.87
C GLU A 264 -11.13 17.15 -7.81
N GLN A 265 -11.13 17.88 -8.93
CA GLN A 265 -11.60 19.28 -8.96
C GLN A 265 -13.09 19.41 -8.67
N ARG A 266 -13.90 18.38 -8.95
CA ARG A 266 -15.34 18.35 -8.75
C ARG A 266 -15.82 17.46 -7.60
N SER A 267 -14.98 16.54 -7.15
CA SER A 267 -15.35 15.58 -6.11
C SER A 267 -14.11 15.16 -5.33
N LYS A 268 -13.95 15.72 -4.12
CA LYS A 268 -12.88 15.31 -3.19
C LYS A 268 -13.41 14.33 -2.16
N PHE A 269 -12.72 13.23 -1.97
CA PHE A 269 -13.06 12.22 -0.98
C PHE A 269 -11.83 11.51 -0.47
N ARG A 270 -11.63 11.45 0.85
CA ARG A 270 -10.61 10.64 1.52
C ARG A 270 -11.28 9.65 2.46
N ALA A 271 -10.97 8.36 2.28
CA ALA A 271 -11.46 7.29 3.14
C ALA A 271 -10.54 7.05 4.36
N CYS A 272 -9.21 7.13 4.16
CA CYS A 272 -8.23 6.91 5.22
C CYS A 272 -7.92 8.21 5.98
N LYS A 273 -8.85 8.64 6.84
CA LYS A 273 -8.67 9.81 7.69
C LYS A 273 -7.95 9.44 8.98
N PRO A 274 -6.91 10.17 9.43
CA PRO A 274 -6.10 9.84 10.61
C PRO A 274 -6.74 10.14 11.96
N LEU A 275 -7.88 10.81 12.02
CA LEU A 275 -8.48 11.35 13.26
C LEU A 275 -8.69 10.29 14.37
N TRP A 276 -8.93 9.03 13.97
CA TRP A 276 -9.07 7.90 14.90
C TRP A 276 -7.80 7.61 15.71
N THR A 277 -6.64 8.09 15.25
CA THR A 277 -5.36 7.91 15.96
C THR A 277 -5.22 8.79 17.19
N GLY A 278 -6.02 9.86 17.30
CA GLY A 278 -5.90 10.90 18.32
C GLY A 278 -4.69 11.84 18.14
N TRP A 279 -4.09 11.82 16.94
CA TRP A 279 -2.97 12.68 16.53
C TRP A 279 -3.41 13.82 15.59
N GLY A 280 -4.73 14.08 15.48
CA GLY A 280 -5.29 15.09 14.59
C GLY A 280 -5.16 14.70 13.12
N THR A 281 -4.94 15.70 12.27
CA THR A 281 -4.93 15.54 10.80
C THR A 281 -3.66 14.88 10.25
N LEU A 282 -2.61 14.71 11.06
CA LEU A 282 -1.27 14.26 10.64
C LEU A 282 -0.73 15.02 9.41
N GLY A 283 -1.04 16.32 9.32
CA GLY A 283 -0.56 17.18 8.23
C GLY A 283 -1.27 16.98 6.89
N PHE A 284 -2.40 16.25 6.83
CA PHE A 284 -3.20 16.17 5.62
C PHE A 284 -4.15 17.37 5.51
N PRO A 285 -4.00 18.25 4.51
CA PRO A 285 -4.76 19.51 4.42
C PRO A 285 -6.22 19.31 4.06
N ASP A 286 -6.58 18.18 3.49
CA ASP A 286 -7.95 17.81 3.11
C ASP A 286 -8.73 17.10 4.25
N VAL A 287 -8.10 16.87 5.39
CA VAL A 287 -8.74 16.34 6.60
C VAL A 287 -9.10 17.49 7.53
N LYS A 288 -10.38 17.57 7.90
CA LYS A 288 -10.88 18.52 8.89
C LYS A 288 -11.14 17.81 10.21
N GLU A 289 -10.78 18.47 11.31
CA GLU A 289 -11.08 18.04 12.68
C GLU A 289 -12.58 18.16 12.99
#